data_9a544ee072ed053fbca5261c372d15d9
#
_entry.id   9a544ee072ed053fbca5261c372d15d9
#
_cell.length_a   1.000
_cell.length_b   1.000
_cell.length_c   1.000
_cell.angle_alpha   90.00
_cell.angle_beta   90.00
_cell.angle_gamma   90.00
#
_symmetry.space_group_name_H-M   'P 1'
#
loop_
_entity.id
_entity.type
_entity.pdbx_description
1 polymer ?
#
loop_
_entity_poly.entity_id
_entity_poly.type
_entity_poly.pdbx_seq_one_letter_code
_entity_poly.pdbx_strand_id
1 'polypeptide(L)'
;MERPWTPATGFCITRAKKAYARTARRPNATTRGAVTELTDPLEIGGCRLPNRLYRAPVLECAGNGEDAVDTLVAELEPTAASGVGLVFQGASIVTPEGGCAAPNMTRVHDPDFVARLERLTDAIHAHEGKIFIQLAHGGLRSMATWHAGYRERNPDERQLAVSRPPWQLRALDRAGLISLQPRVLSTAEVYDLAEQFGRSAGYAADADYDGIHLSAANMSLVQQFLSPFYNRRDDEFADGVRFLEEIHDAVRDHAGDVPLVTKVPAETVAPSFVRRYISMDDAVEMAERLVDIGYDAVVPVEVSTFWDMSIVRGAYPERAWAAEALQDDYAAAFGGRYRARAVALLNRLQARRFEREPGWNADFCRHVRDRVDVPVLLEGGLRTRADCDRSLGAGGEAPAADAVGMARPFYAEPRLGTRLLAGEDALCASCNNCTIPQVTGEPGRCRTPSVVREKGRLEQDGAYERNDSEER
;
A
#
# COMPACT_ATOMS: atom_id res chain seq x y z
N MET A 1 -33.78 4.32 -9.85
CA MET A 1 -33.85 3.44 -11.05
C MET A 1 -32.63 3.80 -11.91
N GLU A 2 -31.51 3.26 -11.54
CA GLU A 2 -30.22 3.47 -12.26
C GLU A 2 -30.09 2.40 -13.33
N ARG A 3 -29.57 2.79 -14.50
CA ARG A 3 -29.45 1.91 -15.66
C ARG A 3 -28.29 0.94 -15.46
N PRO A 4 -28.42 -0.34 -15.88
CA PRO A 4 -27.29 -1.24 -15.86
C PRO A 4 -26.20 -0.80 -16.82
N TRP A 5 -24.95 -0.91 -16.38
CA TRP A 5 -23.74 -0.63 -17.16
C TRP A 5 -23.73 -1.46 -18.45
N THR A 6 -23.71 -0.78 -19.60
CA THR A 6 -23.50 -1.40 -20.91
C THR A 6 -22.08 -1.09 -21.37
N PRO A 7 -21.28 -2.08 -21.81
CA PRO A 7 -19.95 -1.84 -22.34
C PRO A 7 -20.07 -0.97 -23.61
N ALA A 8 -19.24 0.07 -23.68
CA ALA A 8 -19.13 0.92 -24.85
C ALA A 8 -18.66 0.10 -26.05
N THR A 9 -19.44 0.10 -27.12
CA THR A 9 -19.15 -0.60 -28.37
C THR A 9 -17.89 -0.07 -29.03
N GLY A 10 -16.92 -0.94 -29.17
CA GLY A 10 -15.87 -1.03 -30.15
C GLY A 10 -15.28 0.27 -30.73
N PHE A 11 -14.15 0.72 -30.17
CA PHE A 11 -13.15 1.46 -30.92
C PHE A 11 -11.89 0.58 -31.01
N CYS A 12 -11.69 -0.01 -32.17
CA CYS A 12 -10.43 -0.65 -32.53
C CYS A 12 -9.42 0.47 -32.85
N ILE A 13 -8.68 0.93 -31.82
CA ILE A 13 -7.57 1.85 -32.02
C ILE A 13 -6.30 1.02 -32.12
N THR A 14 -5.77 0.88 -33.34
CA THR A 14 -4.40 0.50 -33.58
C THR A 14 -3.49 1.58 -32.97
N ARG A 15 -3.06 1.39 -31.72
CA ARG A 15 -2.08 2.28 -31.05
C ARG A 15 -0.74 2.18 -31.76
N ALA A 16 -0.36 3.25 -32.44
CA ALA A 16 1.03 3.45 -32.86
C ALA A 16 1.89 3.63 -31.60
N LYS A 17 2.86 2.75 -31.38
CA LYS A 17 3.84 2.86 -30.28
C LYS A 17 4.56 4.22 -30.40
N LYS A 18 4.23 5.17 -29.57
CA LYS A 18 5.05 6.36 -29.35
C LYS A 18 6.23 5.95 -28.50
N ALA A 19 7.41 5.94 -29.08
CA ALA A 19 8.66 5.83 -28.32
C ALA A 19 8.85 7.14 -27.56
N TYR A 20 8.56 7.13 -26.26
CA TYR A 20 8.94 8.21 -25.36
C TYR A 20 10.45 8.20 -25.20
N ALA A 21 11.13 9.21 -25.74
CA ALA A 21 12.56 9.39 -25.54
C ALA A 21 12.81 9.83 -24.10
N ARG A 22 13.39 8.93 -23.29
CA ARG A 22 13.89 9.24 -21.95
C ARG A 22 14.96 10.33 -22.04
N THR A 23 14.64 11.55 -21.62
CA THR A 23 15.64 12.60 -21.33
C THR A 23 16.06 12.60 -19.86
N ALA A 24 15.79 11.53 -19.12
CA ALA A 24 16.17 11.42 -17.72
C ALA A 24 17.72 11.35 -17.58
N ARG A 25 18.29 12.31 -16.88
CA ARG A 25 19.68 12.21 -16.37
C ARG A 25 19.71 10.99 -15.45
N ARG A 26 20.44 9.95 -15.83
CA ARG A 26 20.78 8.84 -14.92
C ARG A 26 21.47 9.43 -13.70
N PRO A 27 21.02 9.16 -12.45
CA PRO A 27 21.81 9.52 -11.28
C PRO A 27 23.18 8.88 -11.44
N ASN A 28 24.23 9.65 -11.18
CA ASN A 28 25.60 9.21 -11.33
C ASN A 28 25.84 7.97 -10.45
N ALA A 29 26.24 6.85 -11.03
CA ALA A 29 26.56 5.60 -10.33
C ALA A 29 27.62 5.79 -9.20
N THR A 30 28.35 6.88 -9.21
CA THR A 30 29.35 7.26 -8.20
C THR A 30 28.76 7.69 -6.85
N THR A 31 27.45 8.02 -6.73
CA THR A 31 26.84 8.44 -5.45
C THR A 31 26.17 7.31 -4.69
N ARG A 32 26.00 6.11 -5.30
CA ARG A 32 25.27 4.98 -4.71
C ARG A 32 25.95 4.29 -3.51
N GLY A 33 27.24 4.51 -3.30
CA GLY A 33 28.01 3.96 -2.17
C GLY A 33 28.15 4.91 -0.99
N ALA A 34 27.68 6.16 -1.10
CA ALA A 34 27.80 7.13 -0.01
C ALA A 34 26.72 6.84 1.07
N VAL A 35 27.13 6.95 2.32
CA VAL A 35 26.20 7.01 3.46
C VAL A 35 25.30 8.22 3.26
N THR A 36 24.01 8.03 3.35
CA THR A 36 23.02 9.11 3.27
C THR A 36 22.33 9.28 4.63
N GLU A 37 22.06 10.51 5.00
CA GLU A 37 21.36 10.81 6.23
C GLU A 37 19.83 10.81 6.01
N LEU A 38 19.08 10.56 7.07
CA LEU A 38 17.61 10.58 7.01
C LEU A 38 17.07 11.96 6.59
N THR A 39 17.80 13.01 6.90
CA THR A 39 17.49 14.41 6.59
C THR A 39 17.92 14.87 5.19
N ASP A 40 18.67 14.04 4.45
CA ASP A 40 19.09 14.38 3.09
C ASP A 40 17.89 14.38 2.12
N PRO A 41 17.85 15.30 1.15
CA PRO A 41 16.80 15.29 0.14
C PRO A 41 16.89 14.06 -0.77
N LEU A 42 15.76 13.72 -1.38
CA LEU A 42 15.63 12.66 -2.39
C LEU A 42 14.77 13.15 -3.55
N GLU A 43 15.02 12.66 -4.76
CA GLU A 43 14.19 12.92 -5.92
C GLU A 43 13.58 11.62 -6.44
N ILE A 44 12.27 11.64 -6.73
CA ILE A 44 11.51 10.53 -7.33
C ILE A 44 10.77 11.08 -8.55
N GLY A 45 11.16 10.67 -9.76
CA GLY A 45 10.48 11.07 -11.00
C GLY A 45 10.32 12.59 -11.18
N GLY A 46 11.29 13.40 -10.72
CA GLY A 46 11.22 14.86 -10.74
C GLY A 46 10.56 15.50 -9.51
N CYS A 47 9.89 14.71 -8.66
CA CYS A 47 9.38 15.19 -7.36
C CYS A 47 10.50 15.21 -6.34
N ARG A 48 10.83 16.40 -5.82
CA ARG A 48 11.85 16.58 -4.80
C ARG A 48 11.26 16.47 -3.40
N LEU A 49 11.77 15.51 -2.63
CA LEU A 49 11.44 15.31 -1.21
C LEU A 49 12.46 16.02 -0.33
N PRO A 50 12.04 16.70 0.75
CA PRO A 50 12.97 17.41 1.64
C PRO A 50 13.84 16.47 2.47
N ASN A 51 13.43 15.23 2.68
CA ASN A 51 14.16 14.21 3.43
C ASN A 51 13.78 12.80 2.97
N ARG A 52 14.41 11.78 3.57
CA ARG A 52 14.27 10.35 3.20
C ARG A 52 13.29 9.60 4.08
N LEU A 53 12.50 10.29 4.91
CA LEU A 53 11.46 9.70 5.73
C LEU A 53 10.10 9.79 5.04
N TYR A 54 9.36 8.69 4.99
CA TYR A 54 7.98 8.74 4.50
C TYR A 54 6.99 7.98 5.39
N ARG A 55 5.73 8.43 5.37
CA ARG A 55 4.61 7.64 5.88
C ARG A 55 4.21 6.64 4.82
N ALA A 56 4.41 5.35 5.10
CA ALA A 56 4.00 4.27 4.22
C ALA A 56 2.48 4.16 4.13
N PRO A 57 1.92 3.69 2.99
CA PRO A 57 0.48 3.61 2.80
C PRO A 57 -0.18 2.64 3.78
N VAL A 58 -1.23 3.08 4.43
CA VAL A 58 -2.09 2.33 5.34
C VAL A 58 -3.55 2.64 5.06
N LEU A 59 -4.50 1.88 5.60
CA LEU A 59 -5.92 2.13 5.39
C LEU A 59 -6.39 3.23 6.35
N GLU A 60 -6.79 4.38 5.82
CA GLU A 60 -7.44 5.44 6.58
C GLU A 60 -8.90 5.10 6.92
N CYS A 61 -9.57 4.28 6.10
CA CYS A 61 -10.98 3.90 6.25
C CYS A 61 -11.94 5.12 6.25
N ALA A 62 -11.65 6.14 5.44
CA ALA A 62 -12.43 7.38 5.38
C ALA A 62 -13.71 7.28 4.53
N GLY A 63 -13.79 6.28 3.63
CA GLY A 63 -14.92 6.14 2.70
C GLY A 63 -14.97 7.24 1.64
N ASN A 64 -16.19 7.53 1.13
CA ASN A 64 -16.45 8.59 0.14
C ASN A 64 -17.58 9.52 0.56
N GLY A 65 -18.01 9.50 1.83
CA GLY A 65 -19.06 10.36 2.37
C GLY A 65 -18.68 11.85 2.38
N GLU A 66 -19.57 12.66 2.91
CA GLU A 66 -19.35 14.12 3.01
C GLU A 66 -18.12 14.44 3.87
N ASP A 67 -17.91 13.70 4.96
CA ASP A 67 -16.82 13.89 5.93
C ASP A 67 -15.51 13.18 5.54
N ALA A 68 -15.46 12.49 4.38
CA ALA A 68 -14.32 11.68 3.99
C ALA A 68 -13.04 12.51 3.84
N VAL A 69 -13.12 13.69 3.23
CA VAL A 69 -11.97 14.58 3.04
C VAL A 69 -11.49 15.14 4.38
N ASP A 70 -12.41 15.56 5.26
CA ASP A 70 -12.04 16.06 6.58
C ASP A 70 -11.37 14.96 7.42
N THR A 71 -11.84 13.71 7.28
CA THR A 71 -11.21 12.54 7.93
C THR A 71 -9.80 12.32 7.42
N LEU A 72 -9.58 12.40 6.10
CA LEU A 72 -8.25 12.24 5.48
C LEU A 72 -7.30 13.37 5.89
N VAL A 73 -7.76 14.63 5.89
CA VAL A 73 -6.97 15.78 6.35
C VAL A 73 -6.57 15.58 7.81
N ALA A 74 -7.51 15.28 8.70
CA ALA A 74 -7.23 15.07 10.13
C ALA A 74 -6.24 13.94 10.40
N GLU A 75 -6.21 12.92 9.54
CA GLU A 75 -5.32 11.76 9.67
C GLU A 75 -3.91 12.02 9.07
N LEU A 76 -3.81 12.75 7.94
CA LEU A 76 -2.59 12.84 7.14
C LEU A 76 -1.81 14.15 7.35
N GLU A 77 -2.50 15.29 7.50
CA GLU A 77 -1.86 16.60 7.72
C GLU A 77 -0.88 16.62 8.91
N PRO A 78 -1.20 16.04 10.10
CA PRO A 78 -0.25 16.04 11.21
C PRO A 78 1.09 15.38 10.86
N THR A 79 1.11 14.44 9.91
CA THR A 79 2.34 13.79 9.44
C THR A 79 3.18 14.76 8.63
N ALA A 80 2.60 15.49 7.68
CA ALA A 80 3.31 16.52 6.93
C ALA A 80 3.82 17.64 7.84
N ALA A 81 2.96 18.13 8.75
CA ALA A 81 3.31 19.14 9.76
C ALA A 81 4.51 18.74 10.65
N SER A 82 4.79 17.43 10.76
CA SER A 82 5.96 16.93 11.50
C SER A 82 7.26 16.92 10.70
N GLY A 83 7.25 17.42 9.46
CA GLY A 83 8.43 17.51 8.58
C GLY A 83 8.74 16.23 7.79
N VAL A 84 7.81 15.27 7.72
CA VAL A 84 7.97 14.07 6.88
C VAL A 84 7.98 14.45 5.41
N GLY A 85 8.96 13.94 4.65
CA GLY A 85 9.18 14.33 3.26
C GLY A 85 8.08 13.86 2.31
N LEU A 86 7.49 12.67 2.56
CA LEU A 86 6.47 12.10 1.71
C LEU A 86 5.39 11.39 2.54
N VAL A 87 4.13 11.65 2.21
CA VAL A 87 2.97 10.98 2.78
C VAL A 87 2.32 10.14 1.69
N PHE A 88 2.15 8.84 1.91
CA PHE A 88 1.29 8.02 1.06
C PHE A 88 -0.12 7.98 1.65
N GLN A 89 -1.12 8.47 0.89
CA GLN A 89 -2.51 8.11 1.17
C GLN A 89 -2.68 6.63 0.87
N GLY A 90 -3.38 5.91 1.74
CA GLY A 90 -3.57 4.47 1.65
C GLY A 90 -4.38 4.01 0.45
N ALA A 91 -4.58 2.69 0.36
CA ALA A 91 -5.15 2.04 -0.80
C ALA A 91 -6.54 2.58 -1.16
N SER A 92 -6.62 3.23 -2.32
CA SER A 92 -7.83 3.82 -2.91
C SER A 92 -8.25 3.00 -4.13
N ILE A 93 -9.54 2.65 -4.20
CA ILE A 93 -10.07 1.70 -5.17
C ILE A 93 -10.44 2.41 -6.47
N VAL A 94 -9.94 1.90 -7.60
CA VAL A 94 -10.10 2.51 -8.94
C VAL A 94 -11.39 2.14 -9.66
N THR A 95 -12.25 1.29 -9.06
CA THR A 95 -13.50 0.83 -9.66
C THR A 95 -14.72 1.32 -8.88
N PRO A 96 -15.88 1.54 -9.54
CA PRO A 96 -17.11 1.97 -8.86
C PRO A 96 -17.67 0.87 -7.93
N GLU A 97 -17.47 -0.39 -8.30
CA GLU A 97 -17.98 -1.54 -7.58
C GLU A 97 -16.85 -2.53 -7.26
N GLY A 98 -17.02 -3.33 -6.24
CA GLY A 98 -16.05 -4.35 -5.83
C GLY A 98 -14.70 -3.78 -5.39
N GLY A 99 -13.71 -4.62 -5.33
CA GLY A 99 -12.31 -4.25 -5.09
C GLY A 99 -11.93 -3.84 -3.68
N CYS A 100 -12.84 -3.42 -2.82
CA CYS A 100 -12.52 -3.06 -1.43
C CYS A 100 -12.07 -4.28 -0.64
N ALA A 101 -10.88 -4.21 -0.06
CA ALA A 101 -10.31 -5.25 0.79
C ALA A 101 -10.69 -5.07 2.28
N ALA A 102 -11.20 -3.90 2.65
CA ALA A 102 -11.72 -3.57 3.97
C ALA A 102 -12.90 -2.58 3.83
N PRO A 103 -13.79 -2.48 4.84
CA PRO A 103 -14.83 -1.47 4.85
C PRO A 103 -14.27 -0.04 4.80
N ASN A 104 -15.05 0.87 4.26
CA ASN A 104 -14.74 2.30 4.19
C ASN A 104 -13.40 2.63 3.49
N MET A 105 -12.94 1.77 2.56
CA MET A 105 -11.85 2.17 1.67
C MET A 105 -12.33 3.28 0.72
N THR A 106 -11.48 4.27 0.50
CA THR A 106 -11.73 5.35 -0.44
C THR A 106 -11.80 4.80 -1.89
N ARG A 107 -12.70 5.32 -2.71
CA ARG A 107 -12.81 5.04 -4.14
C ARG A 107 -12.48 6.30 -4.94
N VAL A 108 -11.65 6.16 -5.96
CA VAL A 108 -11.12 7.28 -6.75
C VAL A 108 -11.42 7.15 -8.26
N HIS A 109 -12.48 6.43 -8.59
CA HIS A 109 -13.04 6.36 -9.94
C HIS A 109 -13.95 7.55 -10.27
N ASP A 110 -14.41 8.29 -9.25
CA ASP A 110 -15.33 9.41 -9.34
C ASP A 110 -14.55 10.73 -9.35
N PRO A 111 -14.53 11.47 -10.46
CA PRO A 111 -13.79 12.72 -10.57
C PRO A 111 -14.32 13.81 -9.62
N ASP A 112 -15.63 13.85 -9.34
CA ASP A 112 -16.22 14.86 -8.45
C ASP A 112 -15.77 14.64 -7.00
N PHE A 113 -15.63 13.38 -6.58
CA PHE A 113 -15.06 13.07 -5.27
C PHE A 113 -13.57 13.40 -5.23
N VAL A 114 -12.80 13.01 -6.26
CA VAL A 114 -11.35 13.22 -6.29
C VAL A 114 -11.00 14.70 -6.33
N ALA A 115 -11.77 15.53 -7.04
CA ALA A 115 -11.61 16.99 -7.03
C ALA A 115 -11.72 17.59 -5.60
N ARG A 116 -12.53 17.00 -4.71
CA ARG A 116 -12.60 17.44 -3.29
C ARG A 116 -11.34 17.15 -2.50
N LEU A 117 -10.49 16.21 -2.98
CA LEU A 117 -9.22 15.85 -2.35
C LEU A 117 -8.14 16.92 -2.53
N GLU A 118 -8.35 17.94 -3.38
CA GLU A 118 -7.51 19.14 -3.47
C GLU A 118 -7.33 19.79 -2.08
N ARG A 119 -8.34 19.76 -1.22
CA ARG A 119 -8.23 20.23 0.17
C ARG A 119 -7.23 19.42 1.00
N LEU A 120 -7.05 18.15 0.68
CA LEU A 120 -6.07 17.30 1.35
C LEU A 120 -4.65 17.61 0.84
N THR A 121 -4.48 17.70 -0.48
CA THR A 121 -3.18 18.04 -1.08
C THR A 121 -2.73 19.43 -0.64
N ASP A 122 -3.62 20.43 -0.63
CA ASP A 122 -3.36 21.76 -0.09
C ASP A 122 -2.89 21.73 1.37
N ALA A 123 -3.56 20.94 2.23
CA ALA A 123 -3.20 20.82 3.64
C ALA A 123 -1.79 20.21 3.82
N ILE A 124 -1.41 19.24 2.99
CA ILE A 124 -0.07 18.66 3.00
C ILE A 124 0.98 19.63 2.48
N HIS A 125 0.68 20.30 1.36
CA HIS A 125 1.60 21.25 0.72
C HIS A 125 1.85 22.49 1.58
N ALA A 126 0.89 22.90 2.41
CA ALA A 126 1.07 23.99 3.38
C ALA A 126 2.24 23.75 4.35
N HIS A 127 2.69 22.50 4.51
CA HIS A 127 3.83 22.08 5.31
C HIS A 127 5.06 21.69 4.49
N GLU A 128 5.12 22.05 3.21
CA GLU A 128 6.17 21.65 2.25
C GLU A 128 6.30 20.12 2.06
N GLY A 129 5.33 19.35 2.57
CA GLY A 129 5.22 17.90 2.41
C GLY A 129 4.79 17.53 1.00
N LYS A 130 5.09 16.29 0.61
CA LYS A 130 4.63 15.69 -0.65
C LYS A 130 3.64 14.58 -0.38
N ILE A 131 2.65 14.41 -1.27
CA ILE A 131 1.63 13.38 -1.12
C ILE A 131 1.46 12.55 -2.39
N PHE A 132 1.56 11.22 -2.25
CA PHE A 132 1.27 10.26 -3.31
C PHE A 132 0.03 9.47 -2.94
N ILE A 133 -0.82 9.14 -3.92
CA ILE A 133 -1.99 8.30 -3.71
C ILE A 133 -1.73 6.85 -4.11
N GLN A 134 -2.11 5.88 -3.26
CA GLN A 134 -2.00 4.47 -3.59
C GLN A 134 -3.26 3.96 -4.29
N LEU A 135 -3.16 3.66 -5.57
CA LEU A 135 -4.21 3.04 -6.37
C LEU A 135 -4.23 1.52 -6.17
N ALA A 136 -5.42 0.94 -6.00
CA ALA A 136 -5.59 -0.45 -5.65
C ALA A 136 -6.87 -1.08 -6.19
N HIS A 137 -6.88 -2.41 -6.23
CA HIS A 137 -8.05 -3.26 -6.35
C HIS A 137 -7.80 -4.59 -5.63
N GLY A 138 -8.73 -5.03 -4.80
CA GLY A 138 -8.54 -6.23 -3.97
C GLY A 138 -8.61 -7.56 -4.73
N GLY A 139 -9.29 -7.62 -5.87
CA GLY A 139 -9.48 -8.87 -6.60
C GLY A 139 -10.09 -9.95 -5.73
N LEU A 140 -9.45 -11.13 -5.67
CA LEU A 140 -9.88 -12.26 -4.83
C LEU A 140 -9.75 -11.98 -3.31
N ARG A 141 -9.10 -10.89 -2.90
CA ARG A 141 -9.05 -10.47 -1.50
C ARG A 141 -10.19 -9.53 -1.11
N SER A 142 -11.06 -9.12 -2.04
CA SER A 142 -12.15 -8.19 -1.75
C SER A 142 -13.07 -8.70 -0.64
N MET A 143 -13.81 -7.79 -0.02
CA MET A 143 -14.78 -8.10 1.04
C MET A 143 -15.84 -9.14 0.61
N ALA A 144 -16.15 -9.21 -0.67
CA ALA A 144 -17.02 -10.25 -1.22
C ALA A 144 -16.49 -11.68 -0.96
N THR A 145 -15.19 -11.85 -0.70
CA THR A 145 -14.57 -13.13 -0.37
C THR A 145 -14.71 -13.49 1.12
N TRP A 146 -14.51 -12.55 2.02
CA TRP A 146 -14.30 -12.87 3.44
C TRP A 146 -15.32 -12.23 4.39
N HIS A 147 -15.93 -11.07 4.04
CA HIS A 147 -16.79 -10.32 4.94
C HIS A 147 -18.26 -10.74 4.80
N ALA A 148 -18.79 -11.51 5.74
CA ALA A 148 -20.16 -12.08 5.66
C ALA A 148 -21.25 -11.01 5.53
N GLY A 149 -21.28 -10.01 6.43
CA GLY A 149 -22.29 -8.95 6.37
C GLY A 149 -22.17 -8.04 5.14
N TYR A 150 -21.01 -7.99 4.51
CA TYR A 150 -20.87 -7.29 3.22
C TYR A 150 -21.56 -8.09 2.11
N ARG A 151 -21.33 -9.40 2.05
CA ARG A 151 -21.98 -10.27 1.05
C ARG A 151 -23.50 -10.28 1.17
N GLU A 152 -24.04 -10.24 2.39
CA GLU A 152 -25.49 -10.15 2.61
C GLU A 152 -26.10 -8.87 2.02
N ARG A 153 -25.36 -7.76 2.08
CA ARG A 153 -25.80 -6.48 1.50
C ARG A 153 -25.52 -6.36 -0.01
N ASN A 154 -24.55 -7.13 -0.53
CA ASN A 154 -24.09 -7.08 -1.92
C ASN A 154 -24.04 -8.49 -2.52
N PRO A 155 -25.19 -9.21 -2.63
CA PRO A 155 -25.24 -10.62 -3.03
C PRO A 155 -24.78 -10.87 -4.47
N ASP A 156 -24.90 -9.88 -5.33
CA ASP A 156 -24.56 -9.95 -6.74
C ASP A 156 -23.12 -9.56 -7.05
N GLU A 157 -22.40 -8.99 -6.07
CA GLU A 157 -21.00 -8.58 -6.27
C GLU A 157 -20.09 -9.80 -6.42
N ARG A 158 -19.28 -9.77 -7.48
CA ARG A 158 -18.33 -10.82 -7.83
C ARG A 158 -16.89 -10.31 -7.69
N GLN A 159 -16.01 -11.19 -7.21
CA GLN A 159 -14.59 -10.89 -7.17
C GLN A 159 -14.02 -10.90 -8.60
N LEU A 160 -13.25 -9.86 -8.97
CA LEU A 160 -12.44 -9.92 -10.17
C LEU A 160 -11.29 -10.92 -9.96
N ALA A 161 -11.07 -11.78 -10.91
CA ALA A 161 -10.02 -12.78 -10.86
C ALA A 161 -9.19 -12.77 -12.15
N VAL A 162 -7.88 -12.84 -12.00
CA VAL A 162 -6.93 -12.89 -13.13
C VAL A 162 -7.12 -14.17 -13.94
N SER A 163 -7.33 -15.30 -13.25
CA SER A 163 -7.68 -16.59 -13.81
C SER A 163 -8.52 -17.37 -12.80
N ARG A 164 -8.93 -18.60 -13.15
CA ARG A 164 -9.67 -19.48 -12.21
C ARG A 164 -8.91 -19.56 -10.87
N PRO A 165 -9.55 -19.30 -9.71
CA PRO A 165 -8.89 -19.32 -8.42
C PRO A 165 -8.11 -20.62 -8.14
N PRO A 166 -6.95 -20.55 -7.46
CA PRO A 166 -6.17 -21.72 -7.06
C PRO A 166 -7.01 -22.75 -6.34
N TRP A 167 -6.65 -24.03 -6.45
CA TRP A 167 -7.42 -25.11 -5.83
C TRP A 167 -7.49 -24.97 -4.31
N GLN A 168 -6.48 -24.38 -3.68
CA GLN A 168 -6.42 -24.12 -2.25
C GLN A 168 -7.55 -23.16 -1.81
N LEU A 169 -7.74 -22.05 -2.52
CA LEU A 169 -8.82 -21.11 -2.24
C LEU A 169 -10.19 -21.77 -2.50
N ARG A 170 -10.32 -22.56 -3.55
CA ARG A 170 -11.55 -23.32 -3.83
C ARG A 170 -11.83 -24.39 -2.76
N ALA A 171 -10.80 -24.93 -2.11
CA ALA A 171 -10.99 -25.83 -0.97
C ALA A 171 -11.48 -25.08 0.27
N LEU A 172 -10.96 -23.89 0.55
CA LEU A 172 -11.45 -23.02 1.64
C LEU A 172 -12.91 -22.59 1.40
N ASP A 173 -13.27 -22.30 0.16
CA ASP A 173 -14.65 -22.00 -0.24
C ASP A 173 -15.60 -23.18 0.01
N ARG A 174 -15.24 -24.40 -0.45
CA ARG A 174 -16.03 -25.61 -0.17
C ARG A 174 -16.16 -25.93 1.31
N ALA A 175 -15.16 -25.57 2.11
CA ALA A 175 -15.19 -25.69 3.58
C ALA A 175 -16.03 -24.58 4.24
N GLY A 176 -16.57 -23.63 3.49
CA GLY A 176 -17.34 -22.50 3.97
C GLY A 176 -16.53 -21.49 4.79
N LEU A 177 -15.19 -21.48 4.65
CA LEU A 177 -14.30 -20.55 5.35
C LEU A 177 -14.23 -19.19 4.64
N ILE A 178 -14.36 -19.18 3.32
CA ILE A 178 -14.48 -18.01 2.46
C ILE A 178 -15.64 -18.21 1.49
N SER A 179 -15.96 -17.22 0.67
CA SER A 179 -16.96 -17.32 -0.39
C SER A 179 -16.36 -16.87 -1.72
N LEU A 180 -16.37 -17.71 -2.73
CA LEU A 180 -15.84 -17.41 -4.05
C LEU A 180 -16.95 -17.42 -5.10
N GLN A 181 -17.19 -16.25 -5.69
CA GLN A 181 -18.00 -16.07 -6.88
C GLN A 181 -17.19 -15.30 -7.94
N PRO A 182 -16.06 -15.87 -8.41
CA PRO A 182 -15.10 -15.13 -9.22
C PRO A 182 -15.65 -14.85 -10.62
N ARG A 183 -15.44 -13.64 -11.11
CA ARG A 183 -15.50 -13.27 -12.51
C ARG A 183 -14.09 -13.18 -13.05
N VAL A 184 -13.74 -14.15 -13.90
CA VAL A 184 -12.42 -14.14 -14.54
C VAL A 184 -12.43 -13.10 -15.64
N LEU A 185 -11.44 -12.20 -15.61
CA LEU A 185 -11.29 -11.12 -16.57
C LEU A 185 -10.94 -11.67 -17.96
N SER A 186 -11.68 -11.28 -18.98
CA SER A 186 -11.27 -11.42 -20.38
C SER A 186 -10.07 -10.48 -20.68
N THR A 187 -9.38 -10.72 -21.78
CA THR A 187 -8.27 -9.87 -22.23
C THR A 187 -8.71 -8.41 -22.39
N ALA A 188 -9.88 -8.16 -23.00
CA ALA A 188 -10.42 -6.81 -23.16
C ALA A 188 -10.70 -6.13 -21.80
N GLU A 189 -11.27 -6.87 -20.84
CA GLU A 189 -11.53 -6.32 -19.50
C GLU A 189 -10.24 -6.02 -18.72
N VAL A 190 -9.11 -6.70 -19.03
CA VAL A 190 -7.82 -6.34 -18.43
C VAL A 190 -7.33 -4.99 -18.94
N TYR A 191 -7.45 -4.72 -20.24
CA TYR A 191 -7.18 -3.41 -20.81
C TYR A 191 -8.09 -2.32 -20.23
N ASP A 192 -9.41 -2.59 -20.13
CA ASP A 192 -10.37 -1.66 -19.52
C ASP A 192 -10.01 -1.35 -18.06
N LEU A 193 -9.51 -2.34 -17.32
CA LEU A 193 -9.08 -2.15 -15.94
C LEU A 193 -7.79 -1.32 -15.86
N ALA A 194 -6.80 -1.55 -16.72
CA ALA A 194 -5.60 -0.70 -16.80
C ALA A 194 -5.97 0.76 -17.09
N GLU A 195 -6.92 0.97 -18.00
CA GLU A 195 -7.46 2.29 -18.32
C GLU A 195 -8.15 2.96 -17.11
N GLN A 196 -8.82 2.20 -16.24
CA GLN A 196 -9.40 2.73 -14.98
C GLN A 196 -8.33 3.19 -14.00
N PHE A 197 -7.18 2.47 -13.90
CA PHE A 197 -6.03 2.94 -13.14
C PHE A 197 -5.50 4.27 -13.71
N GLY A 198 -5.36 4.38 -15.04
CA GLY A 198 -4.92 5.60 -15.71
C GLY A 198 -5.84 6.79 -15.45
N ARG A 199 -7.17 6.61 -15.61
CA ARG A 199 -8.14 7.68 -15.32
C ARG A 199 -8.11 8.13 -13.87
N SER A 200 -8.05 7.18 -12.93
CA SER A 200 -7.94 7.51 -11.51
C SER A 200 -6.65 8.26 -11.18
N ALA A 201 -5.54 7.92 -11.87
CA ALA A 201 -4.29 8.66 -11.76
C ALA A 201 -4.43 10.09 -12.33
N GLY A 202 -5.13 10.27 -13.47
CA GLY A 202 -5.42 11.58 -14.04
C GLY A 202 -6.23 12.47 -13.09
N TYR A 203 -7.29 11.93 -12.49
CA TYR A 203 -8.09 12.66 -11.49
C TYR A 203 -7.25 13.05 -10.26
N ALA A 204 -6.35 12.17 -9.81
CA ALA A 204 -5.45 12.48 -8.71
C ALA A 204 -4.43 13.56 -9.08
N ALA A 205 -3.88 13.54 -10.29
CA ALA A 205 -3.00 14.60 -10.80
C ALA A 205 -3.73 15.96 -10.90
N ASP A 206 -4.99 15.96 -11.35
CA ASP A 206 -5.84 17.14 -11.39
C ASP A 206 -6.17 17.69 -9.99
N ALA A 207 -6.15 16.83 -8.96
CA ALA A 207 -6.29 17.20 -7.54
C ALA A 207 -4.94 17.45 -6.82
N ASP A 208 -3.89 17.75 -7.59
CA ASP A 208 -2.55 18.15 -7.15
C ASP A 208 -1.81 17.10 -6.28
N TYR A 209 -2.06 15.79 -6.52
CA TYR A 209 -1.18 14.76 -5.95
C TYR A 209 0.18 14.77 -6.65
N ASP A 210 1.26 14.77 -5.87
CA ASP A 210 2.64 14.80 -6.38
C ASP A 210 3.10 13.46 -7.01
N GLY A 211 2.32 12.38 -6.88
CA GLY A 211 2.68 11.09 -7.45
C GLY A 211 1.64 9.99 -7.25
N ILE A 212 1.83 8.92 -8.00
CA ILE A 212 0.97 7.73 -8.00
C ILE A 212 1.76 6.53 -7.48
N HIS A 213 1.15 5.73 -6.62
CA HIS A 213 1.69 4.47 -6.12
C HIS A 213 0.76 3.30 -6.46
N LEU A 214 1.28 2.19 -6.96
CA LEU A 214 0.48 0.99 -7.20
C LEU A 214 0.59 -0.01 -6.05
N SER A 215 -0.56 -0.50 -5.59
CA SER A 215 -0.63 -1.55 -4.57
C SER A 215 -0.42 -2.93 -5.21
N ALA A 216 0.83 -3.38 -5.34
CA ALA A 216 1.19 -4.68 -5.91
C ALA A 216 1.58 -5.73 -4.85
N ALA A 217 1.05 -5.62 -3.64
CA ALA A 217 1.33 -6.54 -2.54
C ALA A 217 0.06 -6.92 -1.77
N ASN A 218 0.18 -7.81 -0.76
CA ASN A 218 -0.89 -8.18 0.16
C ASN A 218 -2.13 -8.74 -0.55
N MET A 219 -1.92 -9.62 -1.53
CA MET A 219 -2.96 -10.19 -2.40
C MET A 219 -3.81 -9.18 -3.18
N SER A 220 -3.31 -7.96 -3.42
CA SER A 220 -4.00 -7.05 -4.35
C SER A 220 -4.15 -7.69 -5.74
N LEU A 221 -5.07 -7.19 -6.54
CA LEU A 221 -5.27 -7.73 -7.90
C LEU A 221 -3.98 -7.59 -8.75
N VAL A 222 -3.19 -6.53 -8.55
CA VAL A 222 -1.90 -6.37 -9.22
C VAL A 222 -0.93 -7.48 -8.81
N GLN A 223 -0.79 -7.80 -7.51
CA GLN A 223 0.01 -8.97 -7.10
C GLN A 223 -0.54 -10.26 -7.72
N GLN A 224 -1.86 -10.40 -7.82
CA GLN A 224 -2.46 -11.60 -8.43
C GLN A 224 -2.11 -11.75 -9.92
N PHE A 225 -1.90 -10.65 -10.66
CA PHE A 225 -1.36 -10.70 -12.02
C PHE A 225 0.10 -11.13 -12.05
N LEU A 226 0.92 -10.63 -11.14
CA LEU A 226 2.36 -10.95 -11.05
C LEU A 226 2.62 -12.39 -10.59
N SER A 227 1.75 -12.93 -9.73
CA SER A 227 1.98 -14.22 -9.04
C SER A 227 1.61 -15.44 -9.90
N PRO A 228 2.54 -16.38 -10.14
CA PRO A 228 2.23 -17.63 -10.83
C PRO A 228 1.33 -18.57 -10.02
N PHE A 229 1.06 -18.25 -8.76
CA PHE A 229 0.03 -18.94 -7.97
C PHE A 229 -1.36 -18.58 -8.43
N TYR A 230 -1.60 -17.32 -8.80
CA TYR A 230 -2.89 -16.80 -9.27
C TYR A 230 -2.98 -16.74 -10.79
N ASN A 231 -1.95 -16.21 -11.45
CA ASN A 231 -1.94 -16.01 -12.89
C ASN A 231 -1.63 -17.32 -13.64
N ARG A 232 -2.61 -17.81 -14.38
CA ARG A 232 -2.54 -18.98 -15.24
C ARG A 232 -3.24 -18.69 -16.56
N ARG A 233 -3.12 -17.46 -17.01
CA ARG A 233 -3.60 -17.03 -18.33
C ARG A 233 -2.75 -17.64 -19.44
N ASP A 234 -3.30 -17.64 -20.63
CA ASP A 234 -2.69 -18.11 -21.88
C ASP A 234 -2.67 -17.02 -22.98
N ASP A 235 -3.08 -15.80 -22.62
CA ASP A 235 -2.97 -14.59 -23.45
C ASP A 235 -1.71 -13.77 -23.09
N GLU A 236 -1.57 -12.56 -23.68
CA GLU A 236 -0.44 -11.65 -23.43
C GLU A 236 -0.24 -11.29 -21.95
N PHE A 237 -1.27 -11.36 -21.12
CA PHE A 237 -1.21 -11.13 -19.67
C PHE A 237 -0.81 -12.38 -18.87
N ALA A 238 -0.42 -13.48 -19.54
CA ALA A 238 0.25 -14.61 -18.89
C ALA A 238 1.58 -14.16 -18.25
N ASP A 239 2.25 -13.20 -18.88
CA ASP A 239 3.27 -12.36 -18.23
C ASP A 239 2.60 -11.25 -17.43
N GLY A 240 2.62 -11.37 -16.10
CA GLY A 240 1.94 -10.42 -15.22
C GLY A 240 2.50 -8.99 -15.28
N VAL A 241 3.76 -8.82 -15.67
CA VAL A 241 4.39 -7.49 -15.84
C VAL A 241 3.72 -6.71 -16.97
N ARG A 242 3.17 -7.42 -17.98
CA ARG A 242 2.42 -6.79 -19.07
C ARG A 242 1.23 -5.95 -18.56
N PHE A 243 0.55 -6.38 -17.50
CA PHE A 243 -0.53 -5.59 -16.91
C PHE A 243 -0.02 -4.27 -16.29
N LEU A 244 1.16 -4.29 -15.68
CA LEU A 244 1.77 -3.08 -15.13
C LEU A 244 2.30 -2.15 -16.25
N GLU A 245 2.75 -2.71 -17.37
CA GLU A 245 3.09 -1.93 -18.57
C GLU A 245 1.85 -1.19 -19.10
N GLU A 246 0.70 -1.85 -19.21
CA GLU A 246 -0.56 -1.21 -19.61
C GLU A 246 -1.04 -0.14 -18.62
N ILE A 247 -0.89 -0.39 -17.30
CA ILE A 247 -1.19 0.64 -16.28
C ILE A 247 -0.25 1.83 -16.43
N HIS A 248 1.06 1.59 -16.62
CA HIS A 248 2.04 2.66 -16.85
C HIS A 248 1.62 3.53 -18.03
N ASP A 249 1.34 2.92 -19.18
CA ASP A 249 0.96 3.64 -20.40
C ASP A 249 -0.34 4.44 -20.18
N ALA A 250 -1.34 3.85 -19.52
CA ALA A 250 -2.58 4.54 -19.19
C ALA A 250 -2.34 5.71 -18.20
N VAL A 251 -1.47 5.56 -17.20
CA VAL A 251 -1.10 6.66 -16.29
C VAL A 251 -0.40 7.79 -17.06
N ARG A 252 0.53 7.47 -17.94
CA ARG A 252 1.20 8.47 -18.79
C ARG A 252 0.24 9.20 -19.72
N ASP A 253 -0.76 8.49 -20.27
CA ASP A 253 -1.78 9.10 -21.14
C ASP A 253 -2.72 10.07 -20.38
N HIS A 254 -3.06 9.78 -19.10
CA HIS A 254 -4.03 10.55 -18.32
C HIS A 254 -3.41 11.53 -17.33
N ALA A 255 -2.27 11.19 -16.71
CA ALA A 255 -1.62 11.98 -15.66
C ALA A 255 -0.27 12.58 -16.09
N GLY A 256 0.19 12.34 -17.33
CA GLY A 256 1.46 12.88 -17.83
C GLY A 256 2.68 12.28 -17.10
N ASP A 257 3.65 13.16 -16.80
CA ASP A 257 4.93 12.78 -16.21
C ASP A 257 4.91 12.70 -14.66
N VAL A 258 3.72 12.57 -14.05
CA VAL A 258 3.61 12.41 -12.60
C VAL A 258 4.41 11.19 -12.12
N PRO A 259 5.20 11.27 -11.02
CA PRO A 259 5.96 10.14 -10.51
C PRO A 259 5.10 8.90 -10.28
N LEU A 260 5.55 7.75 -10.79
CA LEU A 260 4.86 6.48 -10.67
C LEU A 260 5.72 5.47 -9.90
N VAL A 261 5.24 5.05 -8.73
CA VAL A 261 5.90 4.11 -7.82
C VAL A 261 5.11 2.82 -7.71
N THR A 262 5.75 1.68 -7.55
CA THR A 262 5.04 0.41 -7.32
C THR A 262 5.71 -0.45 -6.27
N LYS A 263 4.92 -1.28 -5.58
CA LYS A 263 5.48 -2.38 -4.79
C LYS A 263 5.97 -3.50 -5.72
N VAL A 264 7.04 -4.16 -5.31
CA VAL A 264 7.58 -5.37 -5.96
C VAL A 264 7.46 -6.51 -4.96
N PRO A 265 6.54 -7.47 -5.18
CA PRO A 265 6.35 -8.57 -4.24
C PRO A 265 7.35 -9.71 -4.49
N ALA A 266 7.98 -10.22 -3.42
CA ALA A 266 8.58 -11.55 -3.37
C ALA A 266 7.74 -12.43 -2.44
N GLU A 267 7.25 -13.58 -2.92
CA GLU A 267 6.33 -14.44 -2.16
C GLU A 267 7.08 -15.49 -1.31
N THR A 268 8.23 -15.09 -0.77
CA THR A 268 9.18 -15.93 -0.03
C THR A 268 8.62 -16.52 1.27
N VAL A 269 7.59 -15.87 1.85
CA VAL A 269 6.93 -16.33 3.08
C VAL A 269 5.64 -17.11 2.82
N ALA A 270 5.39 -17.49 1.58
CA ALA A 270 4.26 -18.33 1.20
C ALA A 270 4.28 -19.68 1.98
N PRO A 271 3.10 -20.29 2.26
CA PRO A 271 3.04 -21.60 2.88
C PRO A 271 3.77 -22.67 2.04
N SER A 272 4.43 -23.63 2.69
CA SER A 272 5.25 -24.68 2.06
C SER A 272 4.51 -25.57 1.05
N PHE A 273 3.18 -25.62 1.11
CA PHE A 273 2.37 -26.35 0.14
C PHE A 273 2.14 -25.58 -1.18
N VAL A 274 2.49 -24.30 -1.22
CA VAL A 274 2.48 -23.48 -2.45
C VAL A 274 3.73 -23.82 -3.27
N ARG A 275 3.53 -24.27 -4.51
CA ARG A 275 4.61 -24.73 -5.39
C ARG A 275 5.03 -23.70 -6.44
N ARG A 276 4.15 -22.75 -6.72
CA ARG A 276 4.39 -21.67 -7.67
C ARG A 276 4.21 -20.36 -6.94
N TYR A 277 5.24 -19.59 -6.86
CA TYR A 277 5.27 -18.30 -6.16
C TYR A 277 6.36 -17.43 -6.79
N ILE A 278 6.32 -16.14 -6.56
CA ILE A 278 7.37 -15.22 -6.98
C ILE A 278 8.58 -15.43 -6.06
N SER A 279 9.67 -16.00 -6.59
CA SER A 279 10.91 -16.13 -5.84
C SER A 279 11.60 -14.78 -5.65
N MET A 280 12.65 -14.73 -4.85
CA MET A 280 13.47 -13.53 -4.70
C MET A 280 14.11 -13.11 -6.04
N ASP A 281 14.66 -14.06 -6.79
CA ASP A 281 15.30 -13.79 -8.08
C ASP A 281 14.29 -13.29 -9.12
N ASP A 282 13.09 -13.92 -9.20
CA ASP A 282 12.01 -13.46 -10.08
C ASP A 282 11.57 -12.02 -9.72
N ALA A 283 11.53 -11.69 -8.42
CA ALA A 283 11.14 -10.36 -7.97
C ALA A 283 12.20 -9.29 -8.29
N VAL A 284 13.48 -9.63 -8.19
CA VAL A 284 14.57 -8.72 -8.59
C VAL A 284 14.54 -8.47 -10.11
N GLU A 285 14.37 -9.51 -10.94
CA GLU A 285 14.21 -9.37 -12.39
C GLU A 285 12.96 -8.54 -12.74
N MET A 286 11.87 -8.77 -12.01
CA MET A 286 10.64 -7.97 -12.15
C MET A 286 10.90 -6.49 -11.88
N ALA A 287 11.68 -6.17 -10.82
CA ALA A 287 12.03 -4.78 -10.50
C ALA A 287 12.79 -4.11 -11.64
N GLU A 288 13.78 -4.81 -12.25
CA GLU A 288 14.51 -4.29 -13.41
C GLU A 288 13.57 -3.99 -14.58
N ARG A 289 12.67 -4.93 -14.91
CA ARG A 289 11.69 -4.74 -15.99
C ARG A 289 10.75 -3.57 -15.74
N LEU A 290 10.29 -3.36 -14.49
CA LEU A 290 9.42 -2.23 -14.14
C LEU A 290 10.15 -0.90 -14.30
N VAL A 291 11.42 -0.85 -13.92
CA VAL A 291 12.27 0.35 -14.15
C VAL A 291 12.49 0.60 -15.65
N ASP A 292 12.71 -0.45 -16.44
CA ASP A 292 12.84 -0.34 -17.90
C ASP A 292 11.53 0.15 -18.58
N ILE A 293 10.36 -0.22 -18.04
CA ILE A 293 9.05 0.30 -18.49
C ILE A 293 8.95 1.81 -18.21
N GLY A 294 9.48 2.29 -17.08
CA GLY A 294 9.45 3.72 -16.72
C GLY A 294 8.91 4.04 -15.34
N TYR A 295 8.85 3.06 -14.44
CA TYR A 295 8.54 3.33 -13.04
C TYR A 295 9.67 4.11 -12.37
N ASP A 296 9.32 5.15 -11.60
CA ASP A 296 10.25 6.14 -11.06
C ASP A 296 10.84 5.76 -9.70
N ALA A 297 10.23 4.81 -8.99
CA ALA A 297 10.77 4.17 -7.79
C ALA A 297 10.07 2.83 -7.54
N VAL A 298 10.71 1.97 -6.74
CA VAL A 298 10.17 0.66 -6.36
C VAL A 298 10.23 0.42 -4.87
N VAL A 299 9.24 -0.36 -4.35
CA VAL A 299 9.11 -0.73 -2.94
C VAL A 299 9.14 -2.25 -2.83
N PRO A 300 10.33 -2.89 -2.68
CA PRO A 300 10.44 -4.34 -2.53
C PRO A 300 9.83 -4.81 -1.20
N VAL A 301 8.96 -5.82 -1.26
CA VAL A 301 8.28 -6.37 -0.06
C VAL A 301 8.15 -7.88 -0.12
N GLU A 302 8.64 -8.55 0.94
CA GLU A 302 8.40 -9.96 1.15
C GLU A 302 6.97 -10.19 1.66
N VAL A 303 6.19 -10.96 0.92
CA VAL A 303 4.78 -11.20 1.18
C VAL A 303 4.44 -12.68 1.02
N SER A 304 3.24 -13.05 1.43
CA SER A 304 2.64 -14.35 1.20
C SER A 304 1.74 -14.34 -0.03
N THR A 305 1.45 -15.54 -0.54
CA THR A 305 0.36 -15.77 -1.51
C THR A 305 -1.02 -15.77 -0.86
N PHE A 306 -1.10 -15.72 0.47
CA PHE A 306 -2.35 -15.66 1.22
C PHE A 306 -2.41 -14.40 2.07
N TRP A 307 -3.62 -13.98 2.41
CA TRP A 307 -3.83 -12.93 3.38
C TRP A 307 -3.48 -13.44 4.77
N ASP A 308 -2.34 -13.05 5.26
CA ASP A 308 -1.81 -13.39 6.57
C ASP A 308 -1.10 -12.17 7.21
N MET A 309 -0.36 -12.39 8.29
CA MET A 309 0.37 -11.35 9.00
C MET A 309 1.75 -11.02 8.43
N SER A 310 2.13 -11.56 7.27
CA SER A 310 3.48 -11.36 6.70
C SER A 310 3.83 -9.89 6.48
N ILE A 311 2.85 -9.06 6.08
CA ILE A 311 3.04 -7.63 5.82
C ILE A 311 2.85 -6.76 7.08
N VAL A 312 2.30 -7.33 8.16
CA VAL A 312 2.06 -6.63 9.44
C VAL A 312 2.69 -7.34 10.62
N ARG A 313 3.92 -7.85 10.43
CA ARG A 313 4.68 -8.60 11.45
C ARG A 313 4.62 -7.92 12.81
N GLY A 314 4.43 -8.70 13.88
CA GLY A 314 4.33 -8.19 15.23
C GLY A 314 3.52 -9.08 16.18
N ALA A 315 3.27 -8.57 17.38
CA ALA A 315 2.57 -9.34 18.40
C ALA A 315 1.07 -9.54 18.07
N TYR A 316 0.48 -10.56 18.69
CA TYR A 316 -0.96 -10.81 18.63
C TYR A 316 -1.74 -9.62 19.22
N PRO A 317 -2.72 -9.07 18.50
CA PRO A 317 -3.49 -7.89 18.92
C PRO A 317 -4.57 -8.22 19.95
N GLU A 318 -4.16 -8.61 21.15
CA GLU A 318 -5.02 -9.15 22.20
C GLU A 318 -6.15 -8.17 22.58
N ARG A 319 -5.80 -6.88 22.74
CA ARG A 319 -6.79 -5.85 23.12
C ARG A 319 -7.83 -5.61 22.04
N ALA A 320 -7.41 -5.60 20.76
CA ALA A 320 -8.33 -5.42 19.66
C ALA A 320 -9.34 -6.57 19.60
N TRP A 321 -8.88 -7.82 19.70
CA TRP A 321 -9.77 -8.98 19.71
C TRP A 321 -10.66 -9.08 20.96
N ALA A 322 -10.22 -8.52 22.10
CA ALA A 322 -10.97 -8.51 23.35
C ALA A 322 -11.91 -7.29 23.51
N ALA A 323 -11.92 -6.33 22.57
CA ALA A 323 -12.72 -5.13 22.65
C ALA A 323 -14.23 -5.47 22.60
N GLU A 324 -14.95 -5.30 23.71
CA GLU A 324 -16.39 -5.63 23.83
C GLU A 324 -17.23 -4.85 22.81
N ALA A 325 -16.91 -3.57 22.59
CA ALA A 325 -17.61 -2.71 21.64
C ALA A 325 -17.54 -3.20 20.17
N LEU A 326 -16.57 -4.04 19.82
CA LEU A 326 -16.36 -4.54 18.45
C LEU A 326 -16.81 -5.99 18.26
N GLN A 327 -17.31 -6.68 19.29
CA GLN A 327 -17.64 -8.11 19.20
C GLN A 327 -18.78 -8.42 18.23
N ASP A 328 -19.77 -7.57 18.15
CA ASP A 328 -20.90 -7.74 17.24
C ASP A 328 -20.48 -7.42 15.79
N ASP A 329 -19.63 -6.42 15.59
CA ASP A 329 -19.05 -6.09 14.28
C ASP A 329 -18.13 -7.18 13.78
N TYR A 330 -17.28 -7.77 14.65
CA TYR A 330 -16.48 -8.95 14.28
C TYR A 330 -17.37 -10.15 13.94
N ALA A 331 -18.47 -10.36 14.68
CA ALA A 331 -19.41 -11.42 14.36
C ALA A 331 -20.09 -11.18 13.00
N ALA A 332 -20.47 -9.94 12.70
CA ALA A 332 -21.02 -9.56 11.39
C ALA A 332 -19.99 -9.74 10.27
N ALA A 333 -18.74 -9.31 10.50
CA ALA A 333 -17.66 -9.44 9.50
C ALA A 333 -17.35 -10.90 9.17
N PHE A 334 -17.22 -11.77 10.17
CA PHE A 334 -16.79 -13.16 9.99
C PHE A 334 -17.95 -14.18 9.92
N GLY A 335 -19.21 -13.75 10.00
CA GLY A 335 -20.38 -14.62 9.91
C GLY A 335 -20.69 -15.40 11.19
N GLY A 336 -20.48 -14.78 12.34
CA GLY A 336 -20.84 -15.26 13.66
C GLY A 336 -19.70 -15.29 14.68
N ARG A 337 -20.06 -15.25 15.98
CA ARG A 337 -19.09 -15.14 17.09
C ARG A 337 -18.09 -16.31 17.15
N TYR A 338 -18.51 -17.54 16.78
CA TYR A 338 -17.61 -18.70 16.76
C TYR A 338 -16.54 -18.59 15.66
N ARG A 339 -16.95 -18.10 14.46
CA ARG A 339 -16.00 -17.86 13.36
C ARG A 339 -15.05 -16.72 13.69
N ALA A 340 -15.51 -15.62 14.28
CA ALA A 340 -14.65 -14.54 14.75
C ALA A 340 -13.60 -15.04 15.74
N ARG A 341 -13.97 -15.91 16.70
CA ARG A 341 -13.02 -16.54 17.62
C ARG A 341 -12.02 -17.46 16.92
N ALA A 342 -12.45 -18.21 15.93
CA ALA A 342 -11.55 -19.06 15.13
C ALA A 342 -10.52 -18.21 14.35
N VAL A 343 -10.96 -17.10 13.75
CA VAL A 343 -10.06 -16.15 13.09
C VAL A 343 -9.07 -15.53 14.08
N ALA A 344 -9.53 -15.13 15.27
CA ALA A 344 -8.64 -14.63 16.34
C ALA A 344 -7.59 -15.67 16.75
N LEU A 345 -7.96 -16.95 16.85
CA LEU A 345 -7.02 -18.05 17.15
C LEU A 345 -5.99 -18.24 16.02
N LEU A 346 -6.44 -18.22 14.76
CA LEU A 346 -5.53 -18.30 13.61
C LEU A 346 -4.57 -17.10 13.59
N ASN A 347 -5.08 -15.90 13.86
CA ASN A 347 -4.24 -14.71 13.98
C ASN A 347 -3.20 -14.83 15.10
N ARG A 348 -3.55 -15.47 16.23
CA ARG A 348 -2.60 -15.77 17.32
C ARG A 348 -1.49 -16.74 16.90
N LEU A 349 -1.81 -17.73 16.07
CA LEU A 349 -0.82 -18.67 15.51
C LEU A 349 0.09 -17.97 14.50
N GLN A 350 -0.49 -17.12 13.63
CA GLN A 350 0.27 -16.33 12.66
C GLN A 350 1.22 -15.32 13.32
N ALA A 351 0.81 -14.68 14.42
CA ALA A 351 1.66 -13.75 15.17
C ALA A 351 2.95 -14.40 15.71
N ARG A 352 2.90 -15.71 16.00
CA ARG A 352 4.10 -16.47 16.39
C ARG A 352 5.04 -16.78 15.21
N ARG A 353 4.49 -16.83 13.99
CA ARG A 353 5.28 -17.07 12.77
C ARG A 353 5.89 -15.77 12.24
N PHE A 354 5.17 -14.67 12.37
CA PHE A 354 5.51 -13.36 11.83
C PHE A 354 5.80 -12.37 12.97
N GLU A 355 6.81 -12.68 13.78
CA GLU A 355 7.30 -11.78 14.81
C GLU A 355 7.91 -10.51 14.19
N ARG A 356 7.99 -9.44 14.98
CA ARG A 356 8.62 -8.20 14.50
C ARG A 356 10.11 -8.42 14.28
N GLU A 357 10.56 -8.04 13.11
CA GLU A 357 11.96 -7.97 12.72
C GLU A 357 12.22 -6.56 12.16
N PRO A 358 13.22 -5.80 12.66
CA PRO A 358 13.54 -4.49 12.13
C PRO A 358 14.06 -4.59 10.69
N GLY A 359 13.43 -3.87 9.75
CA GLY A 359 13.88 -3.82 8.38
C GLY A 359 13.85 -5.18 7.66
N TRP A 360 12.83 -6.03 7.90
CA TRP A 360 12.79 -7.39 7.32
C TRP A 360 12.87 -7.44 5.78
N ASN A 361 12.61 -6.32 5.09
CA ASN A 361 12.77 -6.22 3.64
C ASN A 361 14.15 -5.67 3.22
N ALA A 362 15.06 -5.37 4.16
CA ALA A 362 16.32 -4.68 3.85
C ALA A 362 17.21 -5.49 2.88
N ASP A 363 17.29 -6.80 3.07
CA ASP A 363 18.08 -7.66 2.17
C ASP A 363 17.50 -7.69 0.76
N PHE A 364 16.19 -7.79 0.63
CA PHE A 364 15.53 -7.72 -0.65
C PHE A 364 15.71 -6.33 -1.31
N CYS A 365 15.54 -5.26 -0.55
CA CYS A 365 15.82 -3.91 -1.06
C CYS A 365 17.25 -3.76 -1.56
N ARG A 366 18.25 -4.33 -0.86
CA ARG A 366 19.66 -4.33 -1.28
C ARG A 366 19.85 -5.03 -2.61
N HIS A 367 19.30 -6.25 -2.80
CA HIS A 367 19.38 -6.98 -4.05
C HIS A 367 18.75 -6.20 -5.23
N VAL A 368 17.60 -5.56 -5.00
CA VAL A 368 16.98 -4.72 -6.04
C VAL A 368 17.81 -3.48 -6.30
N ARG A 369 18.29 -2.80 -5.26
CA ARG A 369 19.08 -1.57 -5.38
C ARG A 369 20.38 -1.76 -6.18
N ASP A 370 20.97 -2.94 -6.11
CA ASP A 370 22.16 -3.29 -6.89
C ASP A 370 21.88 -3.47 -8.39
N ARG A 371 20.60 -3.60 -8.78
CA ARG A 371 20.19 -3.93 -10.14
C ARG A 371 19.43 -2.79 -10.86
N VAL A 372 18.85 -1.85 -10.13
CA VAL A 372 18.06 -0.75 -10.70
C VAL A 372 18.73 0.60 -10.51
N ASP A 373 18.38 1.60 -11.32
CA ASP A 373 18.94 2.96 -11.25
C ASP A 373 17.95 4.02 -10.75
N VAL A 374 16.77 3.59 -10.24
CA VAL A 374 15.77 4.44 -9.58
C VAL A 374 15.82 4.27 -8.05
N PRO A 375 15.24 5.19 -7.26
CA PRO A 375 15.15 5.03 -5.83
C PRO A 375 14.46 3.74 -5.39
N VAL A 376 15.05 3.06 -4.40
CA VAL A 376 14.47 1.90 -3.71
C VAL A 376 13.99 2.34 -2.33
N LEU A 377 12.70 2.13 -2.05
CA LEU A 377 12.04 2.54 -0.81
C LEU A 377 11.87 1.34 0.11
N LEU A 378 12.32 1.44 1.37
CA LEU A 378 12.24 0.36 2.35
C LEU A 378 11.05 0.57 3.29
N GLU A 379 10.21 -0.45 3.42
CA GLU A 379 9.19 -0.59 4.45
C GLU A 379 9.43 -1.88 5.24
N GLY A 380 8.99 -1.89 6.50
CA GLY A 380 8.94 -3.14 7.27
C GLY A 380 9.69 -3.11 8.60
N GLY A 381 8.96 -3.06 9.72
CA GLY A 381 9.47 -3.23 11.08
C GLY A 381 10.29 -2.08 11.66
N LEU A 382 10.58 -1.06 10.90
CA LEU A 382 11.34 0.12 11.37
C LEU A 382 10.58 0.85 12.49
N ARG A 383 11.30 1.21 13.54
CA ARG A 383 10.77 1.98 14.68
C ARG A 383 11.77 2.94 15.31
N THR A 384 13.06 2.63 15.22
CA THR A 384 14.11 3.44 15.85
C THR A 384 14.82 4.28 14.81
N ARG A 385 15.38 5.40 15.26
CA ARG A 385 16.27 6.20 14.43
C ARG A 385 17.44 5.35 13.91
N ALA A 386 18.01 4.52 14.76
CA ALA A 386 19.09 3.61 14.39
C ALA A 386 18.68 2.57 13.31
N ASP A 387 17.42 2.09 13.30
CA ASP A 387 16.92 1.22 12.23
C ASP A 387 16.92 1.95 10.88
N CYS A 388 16.53 3.25 10.87
CA CYS A 388 16.53 4.10 9.68
C CYS A 388 17.94 4.35 9.17
N ASP A 389 18.82 4.83 10.05
CA ASP A 389 20.19 5.18 9.71
C ASP A 389 20.96 3.98 9.17
N ARG A 390 20.82 2.80 9.77
CA ARG A 390 21.40 1.54 9.27
C ARG A 390 20.88 1.21 7.86
N SER A 391 19.59 1.37 7.62
CA SER A 391 18.97 1.10 6.31
C SER A 391 19.50 2.04 5.22
N LEU A 392 19.90 3.25 5.59
CA LEU A 392 20.50 4.27 4.70
C LEU A 392 22.04 4.18 4.62
N GLY A 393 22.67 3.18 5.29
CA GLY A 393 24.12 2.91 5.19
C GLY A 393 24.96 3.45 6.33
N ALA A 394 24.37 3.90 7.43
CA ALA A 394 25.15 4.25 8.62
C ALA A 394 25.84 3.01 9.23
N GLY A 395 27.00 3.23 9.82
CA GLY A 395 27.80 2.17 10.44
C GLY A 395 28.74 1.43 9.48
N GLY A 396 28.83 1.88 8.22
CA GLY A 396 29.75 1.31 7.20
C GLY A 396 29.17 0.12 6.45
N GLU A 397 27.88 -0.18 6.62
CA GLU A 397 27.17 -1.15 5.80
C GLU A 397 26.75 -0.54 4.46
N ALA A 398 26.60 -1.36 3.42
CA ALA A 398 26.02 -0.90 2.16
C ALA A 398 24.56 -0.50 2.38
N PRO A 399 24.11 0.68 1.90
CA PRO A 399 22.73 1.11 2.03
C PRO A 399 21.75 0.08 1.48
N ALA A 400 20.70 -0.24 2.23
CA ALA A 400 19.64 -1.12 1.77
C ALA A 400 18.61 -0.36 0.91
N ALA A 401 18.42 0.93 1.15
CA ALA A 401 17.41 1.74 0.49
C ALA A 401 17.86 3.21 0.33
N ASP A 402 17.09 3.95 -0.46
CA ASP A 402 17.27 5.37 -0.69
C ASP A 402 16.32 6.22 0.17
N ALA A 403 15.22 5.64 0.66
CA ALA A 403 14.32 6.20 1.67
C ALA A 403 13.71 5.12 2.53
N VAL A 404 13.26 5.50 3.73
CA VAL A 404 12.69 4.60 4.73
C VAL A 404 11.27 5.00 5.12
N GLY A 405 10.38 4.01 5.17
CA GLY A 405 8.96 4.20 5.43
C GLY A 405 8.44 3.47 6.65
N MET A 406 7.55 4.14 7.35
CA MET A 406 6.85 3.59 8.50
C MET A 406 5.34 3.69 8.31
N ALA A 407 4.61 2.63 8.68
CA ALA A 407 3.15 2.60 8.64
C ALA A 407 2.54 2.78 10.05
N ARG A 408 2.48 1.70 10.83
CA ARG A 408 1.89 1.68 12.17
C ARG A 408 2.50 2.64 13.20
N PRO A 409 3.79 3.02 13.12
CA PRO A 409 4.33 4.08 13.97
C PRO A 409 3.57 5.40 13.83
N PHE A 410 3.14 5.78 12.62
CA PHE A 410 2.33 6.98 12.40
C PHE A 410 0.90 6.87 12.93
N TYR A 411 0.33 5.68 13.05
CA TYR A 411 -0.92 5.49 13.81
C TYR A 411 -0.74 5.71 15.33
N ALA A 412 0.46 5.45 15.84
CA ALA A 412 0.77 5.69 17.25
C ALA A 412 1.04 7.17 17.52
N GLU A 413 1.75 7.80 16.62
CA GLU A 413 2.23 9.18 16.70
C GLU A 413 2.07 9.87 15.34
N PRO A 414 0.95 10.53 15.05
CA PRO A 414 0.76 11.22 13.76
C PRO A 414 1.86 12.24 13.46
N ARG A 415 2.46 12.86 14.49
CA ARG A 415 3.60 13.79 14.40
C ARG A 415 4.95 13.14 14.67
N LEU A 416 5.12 11.85 14.40
CA LEU A 416 6.37 11.10 14.63
C LEU A 416 7.58 11.74 13.94
N GLY A 417 7.39 12.34 12.76
CA GLY A 417 8.48 12.96 11.98
C GLY A 417 9.34 13.92 12.80
N THR A 418 8.73 14.80 13.58
CA THR A 418 9.43 15.76 14.45
C THR A 418 10.45 15.07 15.36
N ARG A 419 10.03 14.00 16.05
CA ARG A 419 10.88 13.27 16.99
C ARG A 419 11.93 12.41 16.28
N LEU A 420 11.53 11.70 15.23
CA LEU A 420 12.42 10.79 14.53
C LEU A 420 13.53 11.53 13.78
N LEU A 421 13.22 12.67 13.17
CA LEU A 421 14.23 13.54 12.53
C LEU A 421 15.18 14.16 13.56
N ALA A 422 14.71 14.42 14.78
CA ALA A 422 15.53 14.87 15.91
C ALA A 422 16.35 13.74 16.58
N GLY A 423 16.28 12.49 16.09
CA GLY A 423 17.06 11.36 16.62
C GLY A 423 16.33 10.47 17.63
N GLU A 424 15.04 10.72 17.89
CA GLU A 424 14.23 9.97 18.84
C GLU A 424 13.55 8.77 18.21
N ASP A 425 13.19 7.79 19.01
CA ASP A 425 12.54 6.55 18.57
C ASP A 425 11.01 6.65 18.61
N ALA A 426 10.32 5.86 17.75
CA ALA A 426 8.88 5.76 17.76
C ALA A 426 8.36 4.94 18.97
N LEU A 427 7.24 5.38 19.53
CA LEU A 427 6.55 4.71 20.66
C LEU A 427 5.85 3.41 20.26
N CYS A 428 5.63 3.16 18.97
CA CYS A 428 4.89 2.01 18.47
C CYS A 428 5.44 0.68 18.98
N ALA A 429 4.59 -0.11 19.67
CA ALA A 429 4.98 -1.42 20.24
C ALA A 429 4.85 -2.60 19.25
N SER A 430 4.49 -2.37 17.97
CA SER A 430 4.23 -3.42 16.96
C SER A 430 3.22 -4.48 17.42
N CYS A 431 2.22 -4.08 18.21
CA CYS A 431 1.25 -4.97 18.85
C CYS A 431 0.00 -5.25 17.97
N ASN A 432 -0.10 -4.64 16.79
CA ASN A 432 -1.20 -4.80 15.81
C ASN A 432 -2.62 -4.44 16.31
N ASN A 433 -2.77 -3.82 17.49
CA ASN A 433 -4.10 -3.40 18.00
C ASN A 433 -4.76 -2.31 17.14
N CYS A 434 -4.02 -1.63 16.27
CA CYS A 434 -4.52 -0.62 15.34
C CYS A 434 -5.14 -1.23 14.07
N THR A 435 -4.70 -2.43 13.63
CA THR A 435 -5.06 -2.99 12.32
C THR A 435 -6.29 -3.89 12.33
N ILE A 436 -6.54 -4.61 13.41
CA ILE A 436 -7.68 -5.54 13.50
C ILE A 436 -9.04 -4.83 13.44
N PRO A 437 -9.26 -3.70 14.14
CA PRO A 437 -10.53 -2.98 14.06
C PRO A 437 -10.91 -2.49 12.65
N GLN A 438 -9.94 -2.36 11.75
CA GLN A 438 -10.20 -1.97 10.35
C GLN A 438 -11.07 -2.99 9.60
N VAL A 439 -11.16 -4.25 10.05
CA VAL A 439 -12.09 -5.23 9.47
C VAL A 439 -13.57 -4.87 9.71
N THR A 440 -13.84 -3.96 10.65
CA THR A 440 -15.17 -3.42 10.94
C THR A 440 -15.42 -2.04 10.33
N GLY A 441 -14.40 -1.46 9.66
CA GLY A 441 -14.44 -0.10 9.11
C GLY A 441 -13.96 0.98 10.07
N GLU A 442 -13.50 0.60 11.26
CA GLU A 442 -12.87 1.52 12.20
C GLU A 442 -11.55 2.07 11.64
N PRO A 443 -11.23 3.36 11.85
CA PRO A 443 -9.98 3.94 11.42
C PRO A 443 -8.76 3.29 12.09
N GLY A 444 -7.63 3.29 11.38
CA GLY A 444 -6.35 2.83 11.88
C GLY A 444 -5.78 3.82 12.89
N ARG A 445 -5.89 3.52 14.18
CA ARG A 445 -5.33 4.34 15.27
C ARG A 445 -4.76 3.49 16.38
N CYS A 446 -3.79 4.02 17.11
CA CYS A 446 -3.23 3.32 18.26
C CYS A 446 -4.27 3.16 19.37
N ARG A 447 -4.45 1.90 19.82
CA ARG A 447 -5.37 1.52 20.92
C ARG A 447 -4.62 0.93 22.13
N THR A 448 -3.30 1.09 22.19
CA THR A 448 -2.46 0.57 23.27
C THR A 448 -2.27 1.64 24.35
N PRO A 449 -2.85 1.46 25.55
CA PRO A 449 -2.93 2.51 26.55
C PRO A 449 -1.59 3.08 27.03
N SER A 450 -0.53 2.25 27.09
CA SER A 450 0.81 2.74 27.43
C SER A 450 1.36 3.71 26.38
N VAL A 451 1.17 3.39 25.09
CA VAL A 451 1.60 4.22 23.97
C VAL A 451 0.78 5.51 23.94
N VAL A 452 -0.55 5.43 24.09
CA VAL A 452 -1.43 6.60 24.07
C VAL A 452 -1.12 7.55 25.24
N ARG A 453 -0.87 7.02 26.43
CA ARG A 453 -0.49 7.86 27.60
C ARG A 453 0.89 8.52 27.40
N GLU A 454 1.86 7.76 26.89
CA GLU A 454 3.21 8.31 26.68
C GLU A 454 3.19 9.37 25.57
N LYS A 455 2.44 9.14 24.48
CA LYS A 455 2.22 10.16 23.46
C LYS A 455 1.63 11.45 24.09
N GLY A 456 0.57 11.32 24.91
CA GLY A 456 -0.04 12.47 25.56
C GLY A 456 0.88 13.20 26.53
N ARG A 457 1.80 12.50 27.21
CA ARG A 457 2.84 13.12 28.03
C ARG A 457 3.82 13.93 27.16
N LEU A 458 4.31 13.34 26.08
CA LEU A 458 5.23 13.98 25.14
C LEU A 458 4.59 15.21 24.46
N GLU A 459 3.26 15.16 24.17
CA GLU A 459 2.53 16.32 23.65
C GLU A 459 2.51 17.48 24.66
N GLN A 460 2.31 17.19 25.95
CA GLN A 460 2.36 18.20 27.00
C GLN A 460 3.75 18.76 27.22
N ASP A 461 4.79 17.97 27.02
CA ASP A 461 6.20 18.37 27.13
C ASP A 461 6.71 19.12 25.87
N GLY A 462 5.86 19.33 24.83
CA GLY A 462 6.24 20.02 23.58
C GLY A 462 7.13 19.21 22.63
N ALA A 463 7.24 17.88 22.83
CA ALA A 463 8.13 17.01 22.06
C ALA A 463 7.77 16.89 20.56
N TYR A 464 6.62 17.38 20.15
CA TYR A 464 6.14 17.40 18.76
C TYR A 464 6.13 18.83 18.17
N GLU A 465 6.76 19.80 18.81
CA GLU A 465 6.92 21.15 18.29
C GLU A 465 8.20 21.19 17.44
N ARG A 466 8.10 21.74 16.23
CA ARG A 466 9.27 21.99 15.39
C ARG A 466 9.99 23.23 15.89
N ASN A 467 11.28 23.12 16.11
CA ASN A 467 12.12 24.27 16.40
C ASN A 467 12.43 25.04 15.11
N ASP A 468 11.58 25.99 14.73
CA ASP A 468 11.79 26.87 13.56
C ASP A 468 13.01 27.79 13.69
N SER A 469 13.83 27.63 14.71
CA SER A 469 14.99 28.54 15.03
C SER A 469 16.29 28.17 14.33
N GLU A 470 16.39 27.02 13.62
CA GLU A 470 17.62 26.58 12.94
C GLU A 470 17.66 26.85 11.43
N GLU A 471 16.60 27.39 10.84
CA GLU A 471 16.51 27.68 9.40
C GLU A 471 16.66 29.18 9.05
N ARG A 472 17.35 29.99 9.87
CA ARG A 472 17.69 31.38 9.52
C ARG A 472 19.17 31.61 9.41
#